data_e820d4129500b1ef96dd3e03849b5d43
#
_entry.id   e820d4129500b1ef96dd3e03849b5d43
#
_cell.length_a   1.000
_cell.length_b   1.000
_cell.length_c   1.000
_cell.angle_alpha   90.00
_cell.angle_beta   90.00
_cell.angle_gamma   90.00
#
_symmetry.space_group_name_H-M   'P 1'
#
loop_
_entity.id
_entity.type
_entity.pdbx_description
1 polymer ?
#
loop_
_entity_poly.entity_id
_entity_poly.type
_entity_poly.pdbx_seq_one_letter_code
_entity_poly.pdbx_strand_id
1 'polypeptide(L)'
;MMFQLRPHQQTAMDALSQHSKGIVVMPTGGGKTNVGIFDAVRQFQSNISKTIVVVSPRILLAEQLSSEYLEFITNANVLHIHSGETRHFSTTKPNVIRNWYEQAQGHKLIFTTYNSLQQLQRAEITVDTIYMDEAHNSIQRHFFPAVEYFSAEAERCFFFTATPKYSNVIGKAGMNDTEVYGSIIAKVPAPQLVQNGYIIPPKIQTKKFEVLKPKEISADRDCGNVLETIDETDTKKILVCVKTSRQLMNLMSQTDFASQLTQRGYSYLYITAKTGA
;
A
#
# COMPACT_ATOMS: atom_id res chain seq x y z
N MET A 1 -9.87 -25.22 -1.96
CA MET A 1 -9.90 -24.95 -0.51
C MET A 1 -10.69 -23.68 -0.30
N MET A 2 -11.78 -23.69 0.49
CA MET A 2 -12.55 -22.48 0.74
C MET A 2 -11.70 -21.58 1.65
N PHE A 3 -11.30 -20.40 1.17
CA PHE A 3 -10.54 -19.44 1.98
C PHE A 3 -11.44 -18.95 3.12
N GLN A 4 -10.97 -19.06 4.35
CA GLN A 4 -11.70 -18.62 5.53
C GLN A 4 -11.02 -17.40 6.15
N LEU A 5 -11.78 -16.34 6.38
CA LEU A 5 -11.29 -15.16 7.09
C LEU A 5 -10.86 -15.51 8.52
N ARG A 6 -9.76 -14.95 8.97
CA ARG A 6 -9.34 -15.02 10.37
C ARG A 6 -10.30 -14.21 11.24
N PRO A 7 -10.47 -14.50 12.55
CA PRO A 7 -11.43 -13.80 13.39
C PRO A 7 -11.34 -12.28 13.37
N HIS A 8 -10.14 -11.73 13.39
CA HIS A 8 -9.94 -10.28 13.32
C HIS A 8 -10.29 -9.67 11.95
N GLN A 9 -10.14 -10.43 10.86
CA GLN A 9 -10.56 -10.01 9.52
C GLN A 9 -12.09 -10.04 9.43
N GLN A 10 -12.73 -11.07 9.99
CA GLN A 10 -14.19 -11.14 10.06
C GLN A 10 -14.76 -9.95 10.86
N THR A 11 -14.19 -9.64 12.03
CA THR A 11 -14.61 -8.45 12.80
C THR A 11 -14.46 -7.16 11.99
N ALA A 12 -13.37 -7.00 11.23
CA ALA A 12 -13.20 -5.82 10.38
C ALA A 12 -14.24 -5.80 9.25
N MET A 13 -14.54 -6.92 8.63
CA MET A 13 -15.54 -7.05 7.58
C MET A 13 -16.96 -6.76 8.09
N ASP A 14 -17.29 -7.21 9.30
CA ASP A 14 -18.56 -6.90 9.95
C ASP A 14 -18.68 -5.40 10.23
N ALA A 15 -17.59 -4.74 10.64
CA ALA A 15 -17.56 -3.29 10.79
C ALA A 15 -17.80 -2.56 9.45
N LEU A 16 -17.19 -3.02 8.33
CA LEU A 16 -17.46 -2.46 7.01
C LEU A 16 -18.94 -2.57 6.64
N SER A 17 -19.63 -3.64 7.05
CA SER A 17 -21.05 -3.83 6.74
C SER A 17 -22.00 -2.91 7.52
N GLN A 18 -21.54 -2.39 8.64
CA GLN A 18 -22.32 -1.51 9.52
C GLN A 18 -22.07 -0.02 9.27
N HIS A 19 -21.05 0.32 8.48
CA HIS A 19 -20.64 1.71 8.23
C HIS A 19 -20.53 1.99 6.73
N SER A 20 -20.80 3.22 6.34
CA SER A 20 -20.55 3.72 4.99
C SER A 20 -19.15 4.34 4.85
N LYS A 21 -18.53 4.76 5.96
CA LYS A 21 -17.23 5.41 5.99
C LYS A 21 -16.46 5.03 7.26
N GLY A 22 -15.13 4.86 7.12
CA GLY A 22 -14.30 4.69 8.30
C GLY A 22 -12.89 4.18 8.04
N ILE A 23 -12.10 4.19 9.10
CA ILE A 23 -10.70 3.76 9.10
C ILE A 23 -10.60 2.35 9.66
N VAL A 24 -9.93 1.47 8.94
CA VAL A 24 -9.51 0.14 9.40
C VAL A 24 -8.02 0.18 9.72
N VAL A 25 -7.68 0.10 11.00
CA VAL A 25 -6.30 0.07 11.48
C VAL A 25 -5.88 -1.38 11.72
N MET A 26 -4.99 -1.89 10.86
CA MET A 26 -4.52 -3.27 10.97
C MET A 26 -3.05 -3.34 10.55
N PRO A 27 -2.18 -4.05 11.32
CA PRO A 27 -0.76 -4.17 11.01
C PRO A 27 -0.50 -4.79 9.63
N THR A 28 0.69 -4.55 9.10
CA THR A 28 1.20 -5.28 7.93
C THR A 28 1.23 -6.78 8.25
N GLY A 29 0.82 -7.60 7.28
CA GLY A 29 0.64 -9.05 7.49
C GLY A 29 -0.67 -9.45 8.19
N GLY A 30 -1.47 -8.50 8.68
CA GLY A 30 -2.79 -8.76 9.26
C GLY A 30 -3.87 -9.12 8.23
N GLY A 31 -3.63 -8.87 6.94
CA GLY A 31 -4.54 -9.21 5.85
C GLY A 31 -5.62 -8.16 5.58
N LYS A 32 -5.26 -6.88 5.62
CA LYS A 32 -6.11 -5.75 5.20
C LYS A 32 -6.74 -5.99 3.82
N THR A 33 -5.93 -6.42 2.87
CA THR A 33 -6.36 -6.72 1.49
C THR A 33 -7.49 -7.73 1.44
N ASN A 34 -7.39 -8.80 2.25
CA ASN A 34 -8.44 -9.83 2.28
C ASN A 34 -9.80 -9.25 2.75
N VAL A 35 -9.79 -8.32 3.71
CA VAL A 35 -11.03 -7.66 4.16
C VAL A 35 -11.69 -6.91 3.01
N GLY A 36 -10.92 -6.14 2.23
CA GLY A 36 -11.41 -5.43 1.04
C GLY A 36 -11.89 -6.38 -0.06
N ILE A 37 -11.13 -7.45 -0.34
CA ILE A 37 -11.51 -8.49 -1.33
C ILE A 37 -12.85 -9.12 -0.98
N PHE A 38 -13.01 -9.60 0.25
CA PHE A 38 -14.23 -10.32 0.64
C PHE A 38 -15.45 -9.40 0.77
N ASP A 39 -15.25 -8.13 1.15
CA ASP A 39 -16.31 -7.14 1.08
C ASP A 39 -16.73 -6.85 -0.39
N ALA A 40 -15.77 -6.76 -1.31
CA ALA A 40 -16.05 -6.61 -2.75
C ALA A 40 -16.76 -7.84 -3.33
N VAL A 41 -16.27 -9.06 -3.01
CA VAL A 41 -16.94 -10.31 -3.41
C VAL A 41 -18.40 -10.34 -2.96
N ARG A 42 -18.67 -9.97 -1.69
CA ARG A 42 -20.02 -9.90 -1.16
C ARG A 42 -20.90 -8.89 -1.93
N GLN A 43 -20.37 -7.73 -2.26
CA GLN A 43 -21.09 -6.72 -3.03
C GLN A 43 -21.40 -7.19 -4.47
N PHE A 44 -20.46 -7.91 -5.09
CA PHE A 44 -20.63 -8.45 -6.45
C PHE A 44 -21.49 -9.74 -6.52
N GLN A 45 -22.01 -10.21 -5.39
CA GLN A 45 -23.10 -11.19 -5.35
C GLN A 45 -24.48 -10.54 -5.57
N SER A 46 -24.55 -9.21 -5.54
CA SER A 46 -25.79 -8.47 -5.84
C SER A 46 -26.16 -8.59 -7.31
N ASN A 47 -27.48 -8.61 -7.59
CA ASN A 47 -28.01 -8.49 -8.96
C ASN A 47 -27.91 -7.06 -9.51
N ILE A 48 -27.58 -6.09 -8.69
CA ILE A 48 -27.39 -4.69 -9.08
C ILE A 48 -25.90 -4.48 -9.38
N SER A 49 -25.62 -3.94 -10.56
CA SER A 49 -24.25 -3.60 -10.97
C SER A 49 -23.61 -2.63 -9.98
N LYS A 50 -22.43 -2.97 -9.51
CA LYS A 50 -21.64 -2.16 -8.57
C LYS A 50 -20.31 -1.74 -9.18
N THR A 51 -19.89 -0.52 -8.87
CA THR A 51 -18.57 0.03 -9.22
C THR A 51 -17.72 0.14 -7.97
N ILE A 52 -16.66 -0.66 -7.91
CA ILE A 52 -15.72 -0.67 -6.80
C ILE A 52 -14.37 -0.14 -7.28
N VAL A 53 -13.80 0.78 -6.50
CA VAL A 53 -12.48 1.38 -6.76
C VAL A 53 -11.51 0.98 -5.66
N VAL A 54 -10.31 0.53 -6.05
CA VAL A 54 -9.20 0.20 -5.13
C VAL A 54 -8.07 1.16 -5.42
N VAL A 55 -7.69 1.95 -4.42
CA VAL A 55 -6.65 2.97 -4.50
C VAL A 55 -5.40 2.52 -3.78
N SER A 56 -4.25 2.59 -4.43
CA SER A 56 -2.95 2.26 -3.84
C SER A 56 -1.95 3.42 -3.96
N PRO A 57 -0.87 3.43 -3.17
CA PRO A 57 0.11 4.51 -3.25
C PRO A 57 1.03 4.44 -4.47
N ARG A 58 1.16 3.28 -5.11
CA ARG A 58 2.10 3.05 -6.22
C ARG A 58 1.55 2.07 -7.25
N ILE A 59 2.02 2.19 -8.49
CA ILE A 59 1.59 1.34 -9.62
C ILE A 59 1.83 -0.14 -9.33
N LEU A 60 3.02 -0.53 -8.85
CA LEU A 60 3.33 -1.93 -8.53
C LEU A 60 2.38 -2.52 -7.47
N LEU A 61 1.95 -1.71 -6.51
CA LEU A 61 0.96 -2.14 -5.52
C LEU A 61 -0.45 -2.22 -6.12
N ALA A 62 -0.81 -1.35 -7.07
CA ALA A 62 -2.07 -1.46 -7.81
C ALA A 62 -2.14 -2.78 -8.60
N GLU A 63 -1.04 -3.16 -9.27
CA GLU A 63 -0.94 -4.44 -9.99
C GLU A 63 -1.01 -5.65 -9.05
N GLN A 64 -0.33 -5.59 -7.91
CA GLN A 64 -0.39 -6.64 -6.91
C GLN A 64 -1.82 -6.79 -6.36
N LEU A 65 -2.45 -5.69 -5.95
CA LEU A 65 -3.84 -5.70 -5.47
C LEU A 65 -4.78 -6.23 -6.54
N SER A 66 -4.62 -5.80 -7.81
CA SER A 66 -5.41 -6.32 -8.93
C SER A 66 -5.29 -7.85 -9.03
N SER A 67 -4.08 -8.38 -8.99
CA SER A 67 -3.84 -9.82 -9.04
C SER A 67 -4.52 -10.55 -7.89
N GLU A 68 -4.40 -10.03 -6.65
CA GLU A 68 -5.01 -10.62 -5.46
C GLU A 68 -6.55 -10.58 -5.50
N TYR A 69 -7.15 -9.46 -5.94
CA TYR A 69 -8.61 -9.34 -6.08
C TYR A 69 -9.17 -10.28 -7.16
N LEU A 70 -8.47 -10.41 -8.29
CA LEU A 70 -8.93 -11.21 -9.42
C LEU A 70 -8.77 -12.73 -9.21
N GLU A 71 -8.07 -13.18 -8.16
CA GLU A 71 -8.14 -14.57 -7.72
C GLU A 71 -9.55 -14.96 -7.21
N PHE A 72 -10.33 -13.99 -6.72
CA PHE A 72 -11.65 -14.22 -6.12
C PHE A 72 -12.81 -13.60 -6.92
N ILE A 73 -12.54 -12.61 -7.77
CA ILE A 73 -13.54 -11.84 -8.51
C ILE A 73 -13.35 -12.10 -10.00
N THR A 74 -14.27 -12.84 -10.61
CA THR A 74 -14.23 -13.19 -12.03
C THR A 74 -15.38 -12.58 -12.84
N ASN A 75 -16.33 -11.95 -12.17
CA ASN A 75 -17.58 -11.42 -12.75
C ASN A 75 -17.61 -9.88 -12.83
N ALA A 76 -16.46 -9.23 -12.94
CA ALA A 76 -16.36 -7.79 -13.08
C ALA A 76 -15.52 -7.38 -14.29
N ASN A 77 -15.89 -6.25 -14.91
CA ASN A 77 -15.04 -5.56 -15.88
C ASN A 77 -13.92 -4.83 -15.15
N VAL A 78 -12.70 -4.97 -15.62
CA VAL A 78 -11.50 -4.43 -14.96
C VAL A 78 -10.93 -3.26 -15.72
N LEU A 79 -10.62 -2.17 -15.00
CA LEU A 79 -9.94 -0.99 -15.53
C LEU A 79 -8.79 -0.60 -14.61
N HIS A 80 -7.64 -0.30 -15.19
CA HIS A 80 -6.52 0.32 -14.48
C HIS A 80 -6.39 1.81 -14.84
N ILE A 81 -6.23 2.66 -13.81
CA ILE A 81 -6.06 4.10 -14.02
C ILE A 81 -4.69 4.50 -13.46
N HIS A 82 -3.66 4.27 -14.26
CA HIS A 82 -2.28 4.69 -14.01
C HIS A 82 -1.46 4.62 -15.30
N SER A 83 -0.26 5.19 -15.29
CA SER A 83 0.62 5.27 -16.46
C SER A 83 1.57 4.08 -16.64
N GLY A 84 1.50 3.09 -15.74
CA GLY A 84 2.35 1.90 -15.82
C GLY A 84 1.79 0.84 -16.77
N GLU A 85 2.63 -0.14 -17.10
CA GLU A 85 2.23 -1.32 -17.86
C GLU A 85 1.33 -2.22 -17.02
N THR A 86 0.33 -2.81 -17.64
CA THR A 86 -0.60 -3.77 -17.04
C THR A 86 -1.13 -4.72 -18.11
N ARG A 87 -1.61 -5.88 -17.68
CA ARG A 87 -2.28 -6.85 -18.57
C ARG A 87 -3.74 -6.51 -18.85
N HIS A 88 -4.29 -5.53 -18.16
CA HIS A 88 -5.67 -5.07 -18.30
C HIS A 88 -5.74 -3.79 -19.09
N PHE A 89 -6.93 -3.43 -19.54
CA PHE A 89 -7.15 -2.13 -20.16
C PHE A 89 -6.80 -1.02 -19.18
N SER A 90 -5.97 -0.07 -19.60
CA SER A 90 -5.52 1.04 -18.76
C SER A 90 -5.57 2.38 -19.48
N THR A 91 -5.91 3.42 -18.74
CA THR A 91 -5.93 4.79 -19.24
C THR A 91 -5.88 5.80 -18.09
N THR A 92 -5.33 6.97 -18.34
CA THR A 92 -5.40 8.13 -17.44
C THR A 92 -6.22 9.27 -18.04
N LYS A 93 -6.88 9.07 -19.20
CA LYS A 93 -7.67 10.09 -19.88
C LYS A 93 -9.12 10.06 -19.38
N PRO A 94 -9.66 11.12 -18.75
CA PRO A 94 -11.00 11.12 -18.16
C PRO A 94 -12.13 10.76 -19.13
N ASN A 95 -12.09 11.25 -20.38
CA ASN A 95 -13.08 10.90 -21.39
C ASN A 95 -13.05 9.41 -21.77
N VAL A 96 -11.86 8.78 -21.79
CA VAL A 96 -11.74 7.35 -22.07
C VAL A 96 -12.23 6.51 -20.88
N ILE A 97 -11.98 6.97 -19.65
CA ILE A 97 -12.50 6.35 -18.43
C ILE A 97 -14.04 6.38 -18.46
N ARG A 98 -14.64 7.54 -18.76
CA ARG A 98 -16.10 7.70 -18.86
C ARG A 98 -16.69 6.78 -19.93
N ASN A 99 -16.13 6.79 -21.14
CA ASN A 99 -16.59 5.93 -22.24
C ASN A 99 -16.54 4.44 -21.86
N TRP A 100 -15.43 4.01 -21.24
CA TRP A 100 -15.33 2.63 -20.75
C TRP A 100 -16.39 2.33 -19.70
N TYR A 101 -16.62 3.25 -18.77
CA TYR A 101 -17.63 3.08 -17.70
C TYR A 101 -19.05 2.93 -18.27
N GLU A 102 -19.41 3.72 -19.28
CA GLU A 102 -20.73 3.69 -19.95
C GLU A 102 -20.93 2.41 -20.77
N GLN A 103 -19.87 1.90 -21.40
CA GLN A 103 -19.93 0.71 -22.25
C GLN A 103 -19.86 -0.60 -21.45
N ALA A 104 -19.16 -0.62 -20.34
CA ALA A 104 -18.99 -1.82 -19.52
C ALA A 104 -20.30 -2.21 -18.83
N GLN A 105 -20.79 -3.42 -19.15
CA GLN A 105 -22.00 -3.97 -18.54
C GLN A 105 -21.66 -4.77 -17.27
N GLY A 106 -22.57 -4.75 -16.28
CA GLY A 106 -22.38 -5.48 -15.03
C GLY A 106 -21.42 -4.79 -14.05
N HIS A 107 -20.81 -5.58 -13.17
CA HIS A 107 -19.90 -5.06 -12.15
C HIS A 107 -18.62 -4.48 -12.75
N LYS A 108 -18.08 -3.45 -12.08
CA LYS A 108 -16.86 -2.75 -12.47
C LYS A 108 -15.89 -2.71 -11.32
N LEU A 109 -14.65 -3.15 -11.56
CA LEU A 109 -13.55 -3.14 -10.59
C LEU A 109 -12.41 -2.30 -11.15
N ILE A 110 -12.13 -1.18 -10.49
CA ILE A 110 -11.18 -0.17 -10.95
C ILE A 110 -10.00 -0.11 -9.99
N PHE A 111 -8.79 -0.28 -10.51
CA PHE A 111 -7.55 -0.10 -9.76
C PHE A 111 -6.88 1.19 -10.15
N THR A 112 -6.53 2.00 -9.16
CA THR A 112 -5.90 3.30 -9.40
C THR A 112 -4.84 3.62 -8.34
N THR A 113 -4.05 4.66 -8.61
CA THR A 113 -3.13 5.20 -7.61
C THR A 113 -3.66 6.54 -7.08
N TYR A 114 -3.19 6.95 -5.89
CA TYR A 114 -3.50 8.30 -5.38
C TYR A 114 -3.14 9.39 -6.38
N ASN A 115 -2.06 9.22 -7.15
CA ASN A 115 -1.66 10.16 -8.20
C ASN A 115 -2.69 10.27 -9.32
N SER A 116 -3.35 9.17 -9.66
CA SER A 116 -4.29 9.11 -10.78
C SER A 116 -5.75 9.30 -10.35
N LEU A 117 -6.02 9.34 -9.04
CA LEU A 117 -7.37 9.47 -8.48
C LEU A 117 -8.10 10.74 -8.98
N GLN A 118 -7.37 11.84 -9.21
CA GLN A 118 -7.91 13.06 -9.80
C GLN A 118 -8.43 12.84 -11.24
N GLN A 119 -7.86 11.92 -12.01
CA GLN A 119 -8.36 11.61 -13.36
C GLN A 119 -9.69 10.87 -13.31
N LEU A 120 -9.84 9.99 -12.32
CA LEU A 120 -11.12 9.33 -12.05
C LEU A 120 -12.19 10.35 -11.63
N GLN A 121 -11.85 11.31 -10.75
CA GLN A 121 -12.74 12.41 -10.37
C GLN A 121 -13.22 13.21 -11.60
N ARG A 122 -12.29 13.56 -12.51
CA ARG A 122 -12.61 14.29 -13.75
C ARG A 122 -13.46 13.48 -14.74
N ALA A 123 -13.47 12.18 -14.62
CA ALA A 123 -14.32 11.31 -15.44
C ALA A 123 -15.80 11.36 -15.00
N GLU A 124 -16.10 11.87 -13.78
CA GLU A 124 -17.47 12.06 -13.26
C GLU A 124 -18.30 10.78 -13.32
N ILE A 125 -17.72 9.64 -12.96
CA ILE A 125 -18.42 8.36 -12.87
C ILE A 125 -18.94 8.13 -11.44
N THR A 126 -19.99 7.34 -11.31
CA THR A 126 -20.51 6.95 -10.00
C THR A 126 -19.67 5.81 -9.41
N VAL A 127 -19.30 5.94 -8.14
CA VAL A 127 -18.55 4.96 -7.39
C VAL A 127 -19.39 4.48 -6.20
N ASP A 128 -19.71 3.20 -6.15
CA ASP A 128 -20.45 2.62 -5.02
C ASP A 128 -19.54 2.43 -3.81
N THR A 129 -18.36 1.86 -4.00
CA THR A 129 -17.41 1.66 -2.90
C THR A 129 -15.99 2.00 -3.32
N ILE A 130 -15.27 2.70 -2.45
CA ILE A 130 -13.85 2.98 -2.63
C ILE A 130 -13.04 2.46 -1.44
N TYR A 131 -12.03 1.67 -1.71
CA TYR A 131 -11.05 1.20 -0.74
C TYR A 131 -9.74 1.94 -0.96
N MET A 132 -9.27 2.66 0.05
CA MET A 132 -8.02 3.40 0.03
C MET A 132 -6.96 2.66 0.83
N ASP A 133 -6.11 1.90 0.14
CA ASP A 133 -5.03 1.14 0.78
C ASP A 133 -3.85 2.05 1.12
N GLU A 134 -3.11 1.69 2.19
CA GLU A 134 -2.05 2.51 2.79
C GLU A 134 -2.47 3.98 2.95
N ALA A 135 -3.66 4.18 3.52
CA ALA A 135 -4.37 5.45 3.58
C ALA A 135 -3.61 6.58 4.30
N HIS A 136 -2.55 6.29 5.04
CA HIS A 136 -1.64 7.30 5.56
C HIS A 136 -0.94 8.15 4.47
N ASN A 137 -1.04 7.73 3.19
CA ASN A 137 -0.57 8.52 2.04
C ASN A 137 -1.60 9.56 1.57
N SER A 138 -2.87 9.35 1.83
CA SER A 138 -3.99 10.20 1.36
C SER A 138 -3.92 11.65 1.85
N ILE A 139 -3.24 11.91 2.98
CA ILE A 139 -3.08 13.25 3.56
C ILE A 139 -2.08 14.14 2.80
N GLN A 140 -1.40 13.64 1.77
CA GLN A 140 -0.46 14.44 0.99
C GLN A 140 -1.22 15.50 0.20
N ARG A 141 -0.68 16.74 0.19
CA ARG A 141 -1.33 17.92 -0.34
C ARG A 141 -1.92 17.77 -1.75
N HIS A 142 -1.26 17.02 -2.61
CA HIS A 142 -1.70 16.82 -4.00
C HIS A 142 -2.65 15.64 -4.18
N PHE A 143 -2.80 14.75 -3.18
CA PHE A 143 -3.76 13.66 -3.20
C PHE A 143 -5.06 14.02 -2.48
N PHE A 144 -4.96 14.80 -1.41
CA PHE A 144 -6.04 15.08 -0.48
C PHE A 144 -7.32 15.61 -1.16
N PRO A 145 -7.30 16.54 -2.14
CA PRO A 145 -8.53 17.04 -2.76
C PRO A 145 -9.36 15.95 -3.44
N ALA A 146 -8.73 15.00 -4.12
CA ALA A 146 -9.44 13.89 -4.75
C ALA A 146 -9.94 12.87 -3.70
N VAL A 147 -9.18 12.67 -2.62
CA VAL A 147 -9.59 11.81 -1.48
C VAL A 147 -10.83 12.39 -0.80
N GLU A 148 -10.82 13.69 -0.49
CA GLU A 148 -11.95 14.41 0.10
C GLU A 148 -13.20 14.31 -0.78
N TYR A 149 -13.06 14.53 -2.09
CA TYR A 149 -14.13 14.37 -3.07
C TYR A 149 -14.77 12.97 -2.99
N PHE A 150 -13.97 11.90 -3.14
CA PHE A 150 -14.52 10.54 -3.12
C PHE A 150 -15.02 10.12 -1.74
N SER A 151 -14.49 10.67 -0.67
CA SER A 151 -15.03 10.47 0.67
C SER A 151 -16.42 11.06 0.84
N ALA A 152 -16.75 12.12 0.11
CA ALA A 152 -18.07 12.74 0.13
C ALA A 152 -19.06 12.08 -0.86
N GLU A 153 -18.57 11.72 -2.06
CA GLU A 153 -19.43 11.32 -3.17
C GLU A 153 -19.66 9.81 -3.28
N ALA A 154 -18.71 8.96 -2.85
CA ALA A 154 -18.89 7.52 -2.89
C ALA A 154 -19.93 7.06 -1.85
N GLU A 155 -20.78 6.10 -2.20
CA GLU A 155 -21.73 5.52 -1.25
C GLU A 155 -21.05 4.93 -0.03
N ARG A 156 -19.87 4.30 -0.24
CA ARG A 156 -19.02 3.73 0.82
C ARG A 156 -17.54 4.08 0.59
N CYS A 157 -16.85 4.56 1.64
CA CYS A 157 -15.45 4.94 1.58
C CYS A 157 -14.66 4.40 2.79
N PHE A 158 -13.72 3.49 2.56
CA PHE A 158 -12.93 2.87 3.62
C PHE A 158 -11.43 3.09 3.46
N PHE A 159 -10.79 3.42 4.57
CA PHE A 159 -9.37 3.77 4.66
C PHE A 159 -8.61 2.69 5.41
N PHE A 160 -7.78 1.93 4.70
CA PHE A 160 -6.98 0.85 5.29
C PHE A 160 -5.55 1.34 5.55
N THR A 161 -5.06 1.17 6.77
CA THR A 161 -3.68 1.51 7.12
C THR A 161 -3.19 0.77 8.35
N ALA A 162 -1.88 0.55 8.46
CA ALA A 162 -1.25 0.09 9.69
C ALA A 162 -0.91 1.26 10.63
N THR A 163 -0.67 2.44 10.07
CA THR A 163 -0.10 3.60 10.77
C THR A 163 -0.85 4.88 10.40
N PRO A 164 -2.03 5.14 10.98
CA PRO A 164 -2.77 6.36 10.70
C PRO A 164 -1.92 7.60 11.06
N LYS A 165 -1.95 8.60 10.19
CA LYS A 165 -1.24 9.87 10.40
C LYS A 165 -2.21 10.96 10.80
N TYR A 166 -1.98 11.55 11.94
CA TYR A 166 -2.79 12.63 12.51
C TYR A 166 -2.08 13.98 12.35
N SER A 167 -2.86 15.05 12.26
CA SER A 167 -2.36 16.41 12.22
C SER A 167 -3.20 17.30 13.13
N ASN A 168 -2.53 18.07 13.98
CA ASN A 168 -3.16 19.14 14.79
C ASN A 168 -2.81 20.53 14.23
N VAL A 169 -2.19 20.59 13.05
CA VAL A 169 -1.79 21.85 12.41
C VAL A 169 -2.94 22.32 11.53
N ILE A 170 -3.38 23.57 11.74
CA ILE A 170 -4.44 24.19 10.95
C ILE A 170 -4.05 24.23 9.47
N GLY A 171 -4.96 23.80 8.60
CA GLY A 171 -4.75 23.74 7.14
C GLY A 171 -3.87 22.58 6.66
N LYS A 172 -3.50 21.65 7.55
CA LYS A 172 -2.79 20.42 7.18
C LYS A 172 -3.69 19.20 7.38
N ALA A 173 -3.96 18.47 6.31
CA ALA A 173 -4.74 17.27 6.36
C ALA A 173 -4.17 16.22 7.34
N GLY A 174 -5.04 15.56 8.06
CA GLY A 174 -4.72 14.47 8.97
C GLY A 174 -5.88 13.48 9.05
N MET A 175 -5.60 12.22 9.30
CA MET A 175 -6.63 11.17 9.40
C MET A 175 -7.50 11.27 10.67
N ASN A 176 -7.29 12.28 11.49
CA ASN A 176 -8.18 12.70 12.58
C ASN A 176 -9.30 13.63 12.13
N ASP A 177 -9.35 14.01 10.86
CA ASP A 177 -10.49 14.70 10.25
C ASP A 177 -11.61 13.69 10.01
N THR A 178 -12.60 13.68 10.90
CA THR A 178 -13.72 12.72 10.86
C THR A 178 -14.72 13.01 9.75
N GLU A 179 -14.76 14.22 9.18
CA GLU A 179 -15.61 14.52 8.03
C GLU A 179 -15.11 13.79 6.79
N VAL A 180 -13.80 13.74 6.61
CA VAL A 180 -13.18 13.03 5.49
C VAL A 180 -13.00 11.55 5.78
N TYR A 181 -12.41 11.19 6.92
CA TYR A 181 -11.98 9.80 7.18
C TYR A 181 -12.99 8.96 7.96
N GLY A 182 -14.01 9.57 8.55
CA GLY A 182 -14.88 8.90 9.50
C GLY A 182 -14.15 8.54 10.81
N SER A 183 -14.74 7.65 11.58
CA SER A 183 -14.13 7.11 12.79
C SER A 183 -13.27 5.87 12.50
N ILE A 184 -12.47 5.43 13.47
CA ILE A 184 -11.83 4.12 13.42
C ILE A 184 -12.91 3.07 13.70
N ILE A 185 -13.33 2.34 12.66
CA ILE A 185 -14.39 1.32 12.76
C ILE A 185 -13.86 -0.06 13.09
N ALA A 186 -12.58 -0.33 12.82
CA ALA A 186 -11.91 -1.55 13.24
C ALA A 186 -10.44 -1.26 13.58
N LYS A 187 -9.98 -1.80 14.70
CA LYS A 187 -8.59 -1.67 15.13
C LYS A 187 -8.07 -2.99 15.67
N VAL A 188 -7.02 -3.51 15.02
CA VAL A 188 -6.36 -4.75 15.40
C VAL A 188 -4.94 -4.46 15.87
N PRO A 189 -4.62 -4.61 17.16
CA PRO A 189 -3.26 -4.38 17.67
C PRO A 189 -2.27 -5.45 17.19
N ALA A 190 -1.04 -5.04 16.82
CA ALA A 190 0.01 -5.99 16.44
C ALA A 190 0.30 -7.06 17.50
N PRO A 191 0.36 -6.75 18.81
CA PRO A 191 0.55 -7.77 19.85
C PRO A 191 -0.50 -8.89 19.83
N GLN A 192 -1.76 -8.56 19.54
CA GLN A 192 -2.83 -9.55 19.42
C GLN A 192 -2.58 -10.53 18.26
N LEU A 193 -2.10 -10.03 17.11
CA LEU A 193 -1.78 -10.88 15.98
C LEU A 193 -0.57 -11.78 16.24
N VAL A 194 0.42 -11.28 16.97
CA VAL A 194 1.58 -12.07 17.44
C VAL A 194 1.13 -13.18 18.40
N GLN A 195 0.32 -12.87 19.41
CA GLN A 195 -0.18 -13.84 20.38
C GLN A 195 -0.98 -14.96 19.71
N ASN A 196 -1.75 -14.60 18.67
CA ASN A 196 -2.53 -15.55 17.89
C ASN A 196 -1.72 -16.30 16.81
N GLY A 197 -0.40 -16.05 16.71
CA GLY A 197 0.48 -16.68 15.72
C GLY A 197 0.23 -16.26 14.27
N TYR A 198 -0.48 -15.16 14.03
CA TYR A 198 -0.77 -14.67 12.66
C TYR A 198 0.35 -13.86 12.05
N ILE A 199 1.18 -13.21 12.87
CA ILE A 199 2.40 -12.53 12.46
C ILE A 199 3.55 -12.89 13.40
N ILE A 200 4.77 -12.86 12.85
CA ILE A 200 5.97 -13.12 13.64
C ILE A 200 6.42 -11.81 14.30
N PRO A 201 6.76 -11.81 15.59
CA PRO A 201 7.27 -10.62 16.25
C PRO A 201 8.63 -10.22 15.63
N PRO A 202 8.85 -8.93 15.30
CA PRO A 202 10.14 -8.48 14.82
C PRO A 202 11.18 -8.57 15.95
N LYS A 203 12.37 -9.09 15.65
CA LYS A 203 13.53 -8.94 16.49
C LYS A 203 14.23 -7.63 16.11
N ILE A 204 14.25 -6.67 17.02
CA ILE A 204 14.88 -5.38 16.79
C ILE A 204 16.23 -5.36 17.50
N GLN A 205 17.31 -5.14 16.74
CA GLN A 205 18.64 -4.87 17.25
C GLN A 205 19.03 -3.46 16.84
N THR A 206 19.53 -2.68 17.78
CA THR A 206 20.01 -1.34 17.52
C THR A 206 21.51 -1.29 17.80
N LYS A 207 22.29 -0.80 16.82
CA LYS A 207 23.70 -0.51 17.01
C LYS A 207 23.90 1.00 17.13
N LYS A 208 24.69 1.44 18.10
CA LYS A 208 25.15 2.83 18.21
C LYS A 208 26.47 2.94 17.45
N PHE A 209 26.52 3.88 16.53
CA PHE A 209 27.73 4.17 15.79
C PHE A 209 28.40 5.40 16.37
N GLU A 210 29.76 5.37 16.39
CA GLU A 210 30.53 6.55 16.72
C GLU A 210 30.31 7.66 15.68
N VAL A 211 30.42 8.90 16.13
CA VAL A 211 30.42 10.06 15.24
C VAL A 211 31.64 9.99 14.33
N LEU A 212 31.45 10.20 13.02
CA LEU A 212 32.54 10.23 12.05
C LEU A 212 33.63 11.20 12.48
N LYS A 213 34.87 10.72 12.49
CA LYS A 213 36.05 11.58 12.71
C LYS A 213 36.32 12.46 11.49
N PRO A 214 36.93 13.62 11.62
CA PRO A 214 37.34 14.42 10.46
C PRO A 214 38.16 13.57 9.48
N LYS A 215 37.79 13.60 8.20
CA LYS A 215 38.37 12.80 7.08
C LYS A 215 37.90 11.34 6.97
N GLU A 216 37.08 10.82 7.85
CA GLU A 216 36.50 9.48 7.71
C GLU A 216 35.45 9.46 6.64
N ILE A 217 35.46 8.44 5.76
CA ILE A 217 34.49 8.29 4.66
C ILE A 217 33.27 7.53 5.19
N SER A 218 32.10 8.14 5.10
CA SER A 218 30.86 7.53 5.60
C SER A 218 30.55 6.19 4.92
N ALA A 219 30.96 6.00 3.66
CA ALA A 219 30.74 4.77 2.93
C ALA A 219 31.51 3.59 3.54
N ASP A 220 32.77 3.78 3.97
CA ASP A 220 33.57 2.72 4.60
C ASP A 220 32.97 2.29 5.93
N ARG A 221 32.57 3.25 6.76
CA ARG A 221 31.87 2.98 8.02
C ARG A 221 30.53 2.24 7.77
N ASP A 222 29.73 2.70 6.81
CA ASP A 222 28.45 2.09 6.47
C ASP A 222 28.66 0.66 5.95
N CYS A 223 29.71 0.43 5.14
CA CYS A 223 30.14 -0.89 4.68
C CYS A 223 30.48 -1.82 5.85
N GLY A 224 31.36 -1.40 6.71
CA GLY A 224 31.76 -2.19 7.88
C GLY A 224 30.60 -2.56 8.79
N ASN A 225 29.75 -1.59 9.09
CA ASN A 225 28.56 -1.80 9.94
C ASN A 225 27.53 -2.76 9.35
N VAL A 226 27.28 -2.69 8.04
CA VAL A 226 26.36 -3.61 7.37
C VAL A 226 26.95 -5.02 7.33
N LEU A 227 28.21 -5.17 6.97
CA LEU A 227 28.88 -6.48 6.92
C LEU A 227 28.94 -7.14 8.31
N GLU A 228 29.29 -6.38 9.35
CA GLU A 228 29.24 -6.87 10.73
C GLU A 228 27.85 -7.34 11.14
N THR A 229 26.81 -6.58 10.77
CA THR A 229 25.42 -6.96 11.03
C THR A 229 25.03 -8.22 10.28
N ILE A 230 25.51 -8.40 9.04
CA ILE A 230 25.30 -9.61 8.25
C ILE A 230 25.97 -10.82 8.94
N ASP A 231 27.21 -10.66 9.38
CA ASP A 231 27.96 -11.73 10.03
C ASP A 231 27.38 -12.15 11.40
N GLU A 232 26.72 -11.23 12.11
CA GLU A 232 26.01 -11.50 13.36
C GLU A 232 24.65 -12.16 13.18
N THR A 233 24.09 -12.11 11.96
CA THR A 233 22.76 -12.66 11.67
C THR A 233 22.87 -13.91 10.79
N ASP A 234 22.37 -15.05 11.24
CA ASP A 234 22.29 -16.27 10.43
C ASP A 234 21.08 -16.20 9.48
N THR A 235 21.07 -15.20 8.59
CA THR A 235 19.96 -14.97 7.65
C THR A 235 20.39 -15.15 6.21
N LYS A 236 19.60 -15.91 5.44
CA LYS A 236 19.86 -16.16 4.01
C LYS A 236 19.35 -15.06 3.08
N LYS A 237 18.42 -14.22 3.55
CA LYS A 237 17.83 -13.12 2.78
C LYS A 237 17.90 -11.83 3.57
N ILE A 238 18.55 -10.83 3.01
CA ILE A 238 18.83 -9.55 3.67
C ILE A 238 18.34 -8.42 2.77
N LEU A 239 17.61 -7.48 3.36
CA LEU A 239 17.22 -6.23 2.71
C LEU A 239 17.95 -5.08 3.41
N VAL A 240 18.82 -4.41 2.69
CA VAL A 240 19.52 -3.21 3.16
C VAL A 240 18.82 -1.98 2.64
N CYS A 241 18.23 -1.18 3.54
CA CYS A 241 17.57 0.08 3.17
C CYS A 241 18.46 1.26 3.53
N VAL A 242 18.75 2.10 2.56
CA VAL A 242 19.53 3.33 2.74
C VAL A 242 18.66 4.57 2.56
N LYS A 243 19.07 5.68 3.18
CA LYS A 243 18.28 6.92 3.17
C LYS A 243 18.22 7.57 1.78
N THR A 244 19.28 7.46 0.98
CA THR A 244 19.36 8.11 -0.34
C THR A 244 20.04 7.20 -1.36
N SER A 245 19.67 7.39 -2.65
CA SER A 245 20.35 6.69 -3.75
C SER A 245 21.86 7.01 -3.81
N ARG A 246 22.27 8.22 -3.41
CA ARG A 246 23.69 8.59 -3.33
C ARG A 246 24.45 7.73 -2.30
N GLN A 247 23.84 7.51 -1.13
CA GLN A 247 24.43 6.64 -0.10
C GLN A 247 24.59 5.21 -0.61
N LEU A 248 23.59 4.67 -1.31
CA LEU A 248 23.68 3.35 -1.94
C LEU A 248 24.79 3.29 -2.98
N MET A 249 24.84 4.26 -3.87
CA MET A 249 25.89 4.31 -4.91
C MET A 249 27.29 4.43 -4.32
N ASN A 250 27.47 5.23 -3.26
CA ASN A 250 28.77 5.33 -2.57
C ASN A 250 29.14 3.97 -1.93
N LEU A 251 28.21 3.30 -1.27
CA LEU A 251 28.44 1.98 -0.69
C LEU A 251 28.87 0.96 -1.75
N MET A 252 28.21 0.96 -2.92
CA MET A 252 28.48 -0.02 -3.99
C MET A 252 29.72 0.30 -4.82
N SER A 253 30.12 1.58 -5.00
CA SER A 253 31.17 1.99 -5.92
C SER A 253 32.45 2.50 -5.26
N GLN A 254 32.41 2.93 -3.99
CA GLN A 254 33.54 3.49 -3.26
C GLN A 254 34.12 2.53 -2.21
N THR A 255 33.46 1.38 -1.98
CA THR A 255 33.90 0.36 -1.04
C THR A 255 33.98 -1.00 -1.72
N ASP A 256 34.52 -1.99 -1.04
CA ASP A 256 34.56 -3.39 -1.48
C ASP A 256 33.30 -4.18 -1.10
N PHE A 257 32.22 -3.51 -0.72
CA PHE A 257 30.97 -4.11 -0.22
C PHE A 257 30.44 -5.23 -1.13
N ALA A 258 30.37 -4.98 -2.44
CA ALA A 258 29.91 -5.97 -3.43
C ALA A 258 30.79 -7.24 -3.43
N SER A 259 32.12 -7.08 -3.38
CA SER A 259 33.08 -8.17 -3.31
C SER A 259 32.93 -8.96 -2.02
N GLN A 260 32.78 -8.26 -0.90
CA GLN A 260 32.60 -8.86 0.43
C GLN A 260 31.30 -9.67 0.53
N LEU A 261 30.22 -9.22 -0.09
CA LEU A 261 28.97 -10.00 -0.18
C LEU A 261 29.18 -11.29 -0.96
N THR A 262 29.85 -11.23 -2.12
CA THR A 262 30.13 -12.39 -2.95
C THR A 262 31.02 -13.41 -2.22
N GLN A 263 32.03 -12.96 -1.49
CA GLN A 263 32.91 -13.83 -0.67
C GLN A 263 32.14 -14.56 0.43
N ARG A 264 31.08 -13.95 0.97
CA ARG A 264 30.16 -14.55 1.95
C ARG A 264 29.08 -15.45 1.32
N GLY A 265 29.12 -15.64 0.00
CA GLY A 265 28.17 -16.49 -0.74
C GLY A 265 26.82 -15.83 -1.03
N TYR A 266 26.71 -14.50 -0.87
CA TYR A 266 25.50 -13.77 -1.24
C TYR A 266 25.54 -13.33 -2.71
N SER A 267 24.42 -13.55 -3.41
CA SER A 267 24.09 -12.79 -4.62
C SER A 267 23.32 -11.53 -4.20
N TYR A 268 23.54 -10.43 -4.88
CA TYR A 268 22.89 -9.17 -4.54
C TYR A 268 22.27 -8.48 -5.76
N LEU A 269 21.24 -7.69 -5.49
CA LEU A 269 20.59 -6.76 -6.41
C LEU A 269 20.42 -5.43 -5.69
N TYR A 270 20.74 -4.33 -6.34
CA TYR A 270 20.43 -3.01 -5.80
C TYR A 270 19.45 -2.27 -6.72
N ILE A 271 18.51 -1.56 -6.09
CA ILE A 271 17.43 -0.85 -6.77
C ILE A 271 17.47 0.62 -6.37
N THR A 272 17.47 1.50 -7.35
CA THR A 272 17.34 2.95 -7.18
C THR A 272 16.18 3.45 -8.03
N ALA A 273 15.75 4.69 -7.83
CA ALA A 273 14.73 5.30 -8.69
C ALA A 273 15.12 5.37 -10.19
N LYS A 274 16.42 5.16 -10.51
CA LYS A 274 16.96 5.17 -11.88
C LYS A 274 17.17 3.78 -12.48
N THR A 275 17.07 2.70 -11.67
CA THR A 275 17.31 1.32 -12.15
C THR A 275 16.06 0.64 -12.72
N GLY A 276 14.95 1.34 -12.81
CA GLY A 276 13.69 0.86 -13.39
C GLY A 276 13.21 1.70 -14.58
N ALA A 277 14.10 2.43 -15.23
CA ALA A 277 13.79 3.18 -16.45
C ALA A 277 14.36 2.47 -17.67
#